data_8ad37c9af23e5f3385ddc559edf0a1f2
#
_entry.id   8ad37c9af23e5f3385ddc559edf0a1f2
#
_cell.length_a   1.000
_cell.length_b   1.000
_cell.length_c   1.000
_cell.angle_alpha   90.00
_cell.angle_beta   90.00
_cell.angle_gamma   90.00
#
_symmetry.space_group_name_H-M   'P 1'
#
loop_
_entity.id
_entity.type
_entity.pdbx_description
1 polymer ?
#
loop_
_entity_poly.entity_id
_entity_poly.type
_entity_poly.pdbx_seq_one_letter_code
_entity_poly.pdbx_strand_id
1 'polypeptide(L)'
;LMAGTSAFAQTSNQIYTPTPENIKARQEFQDNKFGIFLHWGIYSMTAQGEWYMNTHNINRNEYAKLASGFYPSRFDAAEWVSAIKTSGAKYICITSRHHDSFSMFDTKESDFNIVDATPFKRDILKELAEECQKQGIKLHFYYSHLDWFRDDYPEGNTGHGTGRPKGHGNWASYYKFMNKQLTELLTNYGPVGAIWFDGIWDQPTNFNWQLEEQYALIHKLQPSCLIGNNHHRTPYAGEDFQMFERDLPGENKAGFSAGQGISELPLETCETMNGMWGYRIEDQNYKSPKELIHYLVKAAGKNANLLMNIGPQPNGELPATAVEHLKQVGKWMNQYGETIYGTRGGDVVPHTWGVSTRKGDRLFIHILDLQDDALYIPLKAKVKKAIQFISKTPLSFKQEKDGI
;
A
#
# COMPACT_ATOMS: atom_id res chain seq x y z
N LEU A 1 9.27 -58.24 16.94
CA LEU A 1 8.28 -57.21 16.55
C LEU A 1 8.43 -56.01 17.45
N MET A 2 9.21 -55.03 17.03
CA MET A 2 9.26 -53.71 17.68
C MET A 2 8.39 -52.75 16.88
N ALA A 3 7.33 -52.26 17.48
CA ALA A 3 6.48 -51.22 16.92
C ALA A 3 7.11 -49.87 17.16
N GLY A 4 7.58 -49.24 16.09
CA GLY A 4 8.05 -47.86 16.12
C GLY A 4 6.87 -46.91 16.14
N THR A 5 6.65 -46.23 17.23
CA THR A 5 5.72 -45.10 17.36
C THR A 5 6.34 -43.86 16.72
N SER A 6 5.88 -43.48 15.53
CA SER A 6 6.16 -42.19 14.93
C SER A 6 5.45 -41.12 15.75
N ALA A 7 6.19 -40.37 16.53
CA ALA A 7 5.68 -39.15 17.15
C ALA A 7 5.55 -38.07 16.06
N PHE A 8 4.33 -37.82 15.62
CA PHE A 8 4.03 -36.59 14.90
C PHE A 8 4.20 -35.42 15.90
N ALA A 9 5.22 -34.61 15.66
CA ALA A 9 5.36 -33.35 16.36
C ALA A 9 4.16 -32.47 15.99
N GLN A 10 3.23 -32.30 16.91
CA GLN A 10 2.24 -31.24 16.87
C GLN A 10 2.99 -29.91 16.95
N THR A 11 3.14 -29.23 15.81
CA THR A 11 3.53 -27.82 15.83
C THR A 11 2.42 -27.06 16.54
N SER A 12 2.74 -26.53 17.72
CA SER A 12 1.87 -25.61 18.45
C SER A 12 1.58 -24.41 17.54
N ASN A 13 0.33 -24.23 17.11
CA ASN A 13 -0.17 -22.98 16.55
C ASN A 13 0.02 -21.91 17.63
N GLN A 14 1.17 -21.26 17.67
CA GLN A 14 1.36 -20.08 18.49
C GLN A 14 0.53 -18.97 17.83
N ILE A 15 -0.60 -18.63 18.44
CA ILE A 15 -1.39 -17.47 18.04
C ILE A 15 -0.48 -16.24 18.15
N TYR A 16 -0.24 -15.57 17.02
CA TYR A 16 0.54 -14.33 17.01
C TYR A 16 -0.05 -13.32 18.00
N THR A 17 0.78 -12.81 18.88
CA THR A 17 0.42 -11.75 19.82
C THR A 17 1.28 -10.53 19.51
N PRO A 18 0.67 -9.39 19.09
CA PRO A 18 1.42 -8.19 18.77
C PRO A 18 2.12 -7.62 20.02
N THR A 19 3.34 -7.14 19.85
CA THR A 19 4.08 -6.45 20.91
C THR A 19 3.50 -5.07 21.20
N PRO A 20 3.82 -4.43 22.33
CA PRO A 20 3.43 -3.05 22.61
C PRO A 20 3.88 -2.06 21.52
N GLU A 21 5.09 -2.26 20.97
CA GLU A 21 5.63 -1.45 19.86
C GLU A 21 4.80 -1.62 18.60
N ASN A 22 4.37 -2.86 18.28
CA ASN A 22 3.51 -3.15 17.13
C ASN A 22 2.12 -2.51 17.31
N ILE A 23 1.52 -2.66 18.49
CA ILE A 23 0.21 -2.05 18.79
C ILE A 23 0.28 -0.52 18.63
N LYS A 24 1.35 0.11 19.13
CA LYS A 24 1.58 1.54 18.94
C LYS A 24 1.71 1.90 17.46
N ALA A 25 2.47 1.12 16.70
CA ALA A 25 2.65 1.34 15.26
C ALA A 25 1.32 1.21 14.48
N ARG A 26 0.48 0.23 14.82
CA ARG A 26 -0.89 0.09 14.26
C ARG A 26 -1.74 1.34 14.54
N GLN A 27 -1.69 1.88 15.76
CA GLN A 27 -2.43 3.10 16.10
C GLN A 27 -1.93 4.30 15.32
N GLU A 28 -0.61 4.51 15.25
CA GLU A 28 0.00 5.57 14.45
C GLU A 28 -0.35 5.45 12.98
N PHE A 29 -0.30 4.24 12.41
CA PHE A 29 -0.70 3.97 11.03
C PHE A 29 -2.16 4.34 10.80
N GLN A 30 -3.05 3.92 11.67
CA GLN A 30 -4.48 4.26 11.60
C GLN A 30 -4.74 5.77 11.73
N ASP A 31 -3.91 6.51 12.46
CA ASP A 31 -4.00 7.96 12.64
C ASP A 31 -3.45 8.72 11.43
N ASN A 32 -2.50 8.16 10.70
CA ASN A 32 -1.86 8.78 9.55
C ASN A 32 -2.79 9.01 8.36
N LYS A 33 -3.75 8.14 8.12
CA LYS A 33 -4.84 8.23 7.13
C LYS A 33 -4.44 8.36 5.66
N PHE A 34 -3.27 8.91 5.33
CA PHE A 34 -2.89 9.21 3.97
C PHE A 34 -1.42 8.89 3.68
N GLY A 35 -1.18 8.09 2.66
CA GLY A 35 0.14 7.74 2.13
C GLY A 35 0.19 7.81 0.61
N ILE A 36 1.40 7.79 0.07
CA ILE A 36 1.65 7.73 -1.38
C ILE A 36 2.31 6.41 -1.72
N PHE A 37 1.76 5.73 -2.72
CA PHE A 37 2.32 4.53 -3.31
C PHE A 37 3.16 4.90 -4.54
N LEU A 38 4.31 4.30 -4.69
CA LEU A 38 5.20 4.50 -5.83
C LEU A 38 5.46 3.14 -6.51
N HIS A 39 4.83 2.92 -7.66
CA HIS A 39 5.15 1.76 -8.49
C HIS A 39 6.25 2.14 -9.48
N TRP A 40 7.49 1.82 -9.14
CA TRP A 40 8.65 2.16 -9.94
C TRP A 40 9.66 1.02 -10.05
N GLY A 41 10.10 0.74 -11.25
CA GLY A 41 11.03 -0.33 -11.60
C GLY A 41 11.45 -0.22 -13.06
N ILE A 42 12.19 -1.21 -13.57
CA ILE A 42 12.58 -1.21 -14.99
C ILE A 42 11.39 -1.29 -15.94
N TYR A 43 10.22 -1.75 -15.48
CA TYR A 43 8.98 -1.73 -16.26
C TYR A 43 8.58 -0.30 -16.67
N SER A 44 9.02 0.73 -15.97
CA SER A 44 8.79 2.12 -16.38
C SER A 44 9.44 2.44 -17.74
N MET A 45 10.53 1.74 -18.10
CA MET A 45 11.24 1.92 -19.37
C MET A 45 10.36 1.62 -20.58
N THR A 46 9.45 0.68 -20.48
CA THR A 46 8.52 0.35 -21.56
C THR A 46 7.39 1.37 -21.70
N ALA A 47 7.15 2.17 -20.67
CA ALA A 47 6.06 3.13 -20.57
C ALA A 47 4.67 2.52 -20.85
N GLN A 48 4.47 1.25 -20.47
CA GLN A 48 3.27 0.45 -20.71
C GLN A 48 2.66 -0.13 -19.42
N GLY A 49 3.17 0.29 -18.25
CA GLY A 49 2.75 -0.22 -16.95
C GLY A 49 3.56 -1.44 -16.50
N GLU A 50 3.34 -1.82 -15.25
CA GLU A 50 4.11 -2.82 -14.51
C GLU A 50 3.85 -4.28 -14.96
N TRP A 51 2.71 -4.52 -15.61
CA TRP A 51 2.32 -5.85 -16.11
C TRP A 51 2.81 -6.15 -17.54
N TYR A 52 3.53 -5.23 -18.19
CA TYR A 52 3.93 -5.34 -19.60
C TYR A 52 4.62 -6.66 -19.92
N MET A 53 5.57 -7.10 -19.08
CA MET A 53 6.30 -8.35 -19.26
C MET A 53 5.34 -9.55 -19.40
N ASN A 54 4.36 -9.65 -18.52
CA ASN A 54 3.40 -10.76 -18.49
C ASN A 54 2.36 -10.63 -19.63
N THR A 55 1.75 -9.46 -19.79
CA THR A 55 0.65 -9.26 -20.75
C THR A 55 1.08 -9.41 -22.21
N HIS A 56 2.35 -9.13 -22.50
CA HIS A 56 2.93 -9.25 -23.85
C HIS A 56 3.81 -10.48 -24.01
N ASN A 57 3.85 -11.38 -23.02
CA ASN A 57 4.68 -12.60 -23.07
C ASN A 57 6.14 -12.32 -23.41
N ILE A 58 6.70 -11.27 -22.82
CA ILE A 58 8.09 -10.88 -23.08
C ILE A 58 9.04 -11.88 -22.42
N ASN A 59 9.92 -12.47 -23.22
CA ASN A 59 10.93 -13.37 -22.69
C ASN A 59 11.79 -12.65 -21.64
N ARG A 60 12.00 -13.27 -20.49
CA ARG A 60 12.72 -12.68 -19.35
C ARG A 60 14.13 -12.20 -19.71
N ASN A 61 14.85 -12.92 -20.59
CA ASN A 61 16.19 -12.53 -21.01
C ASN A 61 16.18 -11.28 -21.90
N GLU A 62 15.13 -11.12 -22.71
CA GLU A 62 14.92 -9.88 -23.49
C GLU A 62 14.49 -8.74 -22.58
N TYR A 63 13.59 -9.01 -21.62
CA TYR A 63 13.15 -8.04 -20.64
C TYR A 63 14.31 -7.53 -19.76
N ALA A 64 15.21 -8.41 -19.34
CA ALA A 64 16.37 -8.05 -18.53
C ALA A 64 17.30 -7.03 -19.20
N LYS A 65 17.31 -6.97 -20.55
CA LYS A 65 18.11 -5.98 -21.29
C LYS A 65 17.69 -4.55 -21.00
N LEU A 66 16.46 -4.31 -20.54
CA LEU A 66 16.00 -2.98 -20.12
C LEU A 66 16.90 -2.39 -19.02
N ALA A 67 17.45 -3.24 -18.14
CA ALA A 67 18.31 -2.77 -17.06
C ALA A 67 19.56 -2.04 -17.59
N SER A 68 20.12 -2.45 -18.72
CA SER A 68 21.30 -1.80 -19.31
C SER A 68 21.05 -0.37 -19.80
N GLY A 69 19.79 -0.01 -20.03
CA GLY A 69 19.36 1.34 -20.41
C GLY A 69 18.70 2.13 -19.28
N PHE A 70 18.50 1.51 -18.12
CA PHE A 70 17.84 2.18 -17.00
C PHE A 70 18.80 3.12 -16.27
N TYR A 71 18.68 4.40 -16.58
CA TYR A 71 19.51 5.45 -16.03
C TYR A 71 18.66 6.65 -15.59
N PRO A 72 17.97 6.55 -14.45
CA PRO A 72 17.07 7.61 -13.96
C PRO A 72 17.86 8.82 -13.42
N SER A 73 18.51 9.55 -14.31
CA SER A 73 19.41 10.66 -13.99
C SER A 73 18.76 11.85 -13.28
N ARG A 74 17.42 11.91 -13.30
CA ARG A 74 16.64 12.97 -12.64
C ARG A 74 16.01 12.52 -11.32
N PHE A 75 16.35 11.32 -10.83
CA PHE A 75 15.91 10.89 -9.51
C PHE A 75 16.57 11.73 -8.42
N ASP A 76 15.74 12.37 -7.63
CA ASP A 76 16.12 13.10 -6.43
C ASP A 76 15.18 12.74 -5.28
N ALA A 77 15.72 12.03 -4.27
CA ALA A 77 14.94 11.58 -3.13
C ALA A 77 14.37 12.74 -2.30
N ALA A 78 15.12 13.83 -2.19
CA ALA A 78 14.69 15.02 -1.43
C ALA A 78 13.50 15.70 -2.10
N GLU A 79 13.55 15.86 -3.44
CA GLU A 79 12.42 16.41 -4.21
C GLU A 79 11.18 15.51 -4.12
N TRP A 80 11.35 14.20 -4.24
CA TRP A 80 10.24 13.25 -4.13
C TRP A 80 9.57 13.32 -2.77
N VAL A 81 10.35 13.20 -1.69
CA VAL A 81 9.81 13.22 -0.32
C VAL A 81 9.17 14.57 -0.01
N SER A 82 9.79 15.68 -0.45
CA SER A 82 9.24 17.03 -0.27
C SER A 82 7.88 17.21 -1.00
N ALA A 83 7.80 16.79 -2.26
CA ALA A 83 6.56 16.86 -3.04
C ALA A 83 5.45 16.04 -2.39
N ILE A 84 5.76 14.82 -1.94
CA ILE A 84 4.82 13.94 -1.26
C ILE A 84 4.38 14.51 0.09
N LYS A 85 5.32 14.98 0.90
CA LYS A 85 5.03 15.63 2.18
C LYS A 85 4.13 16.84 2.03
N THR A 86 4.32 17.63 0.96
CA THR A 86 3.49 18.79 0.65
C THR A 86 2.02 18.42 0.44
N SER A 87 1.70 17.19 -0.02
CA SER A 87 0.34 16.71 -0.14
C SER A 87 -0.37 16.46 1.20
N GLY A 88 0.38 16.41 2.29
CA GLY A 88 -0.10 15.99 3.60
C GLY A 88 0.05 14.49 3.87
N ALA A 89 0.62 13.72 2.95
CA ALA A 89 0.89 12.30 3.19
C ALA A 89 1.88 12.11 4.35
N LYS A 90 1.70 11.03 5.09
CA LYS A 90 2.48 10.68 6.29
C LYS A 90 3.43 9.51 6.06
N TYR A 91 3.25 8.77 5.00
CA TYR A 91 4.09 7.64 4.64
C TYR A 91 4.18 7.47 3.12
N ILE A 92 5.24 6.81 2.69
CA ILE A 92 5.48 6.39 1.32
C ILE A 92 5.57 4.87 1.33
N CYS A 93 4.90 4.20 0.41
CA CYS A 93 5.13 2.80 0.06
C CYS A 93 5.75 2.75 -1.34
N ILE A 94 6.88 2.06 -1.49
CA ILE A 94 7.55 1.94 -2.80
C ILE A 94 7.81 0.47 -3.13
N THR A 95 7.68 0.12 -4.40
CA THR A 95 8.03 -1.22 -4.88
C THR A 95 9.53 -1.47 -4.74
N SER A 96 9.92 -2.28 -3.74
CA SER A 96 11.31 -2.73 -3.58
C SER A 96 11.67 -3.81 -4.60
N ARG A 97 10.73 -4.71 -4.88
CA ARG A 97 10.77 -5.72 -5.93
C ARG A 97 9.35 -6.06 -6.37
N HIS A 98 9.04 -5.88 -7.65
CA HIS A 98 7.76 -6.24 -8.25
C HIS A 98 7.80 -7.64 -8.86
N HIS A 99 6.74 -8.07 -9.53
CA HIS A 99 6.59 -9.39 -10.15
C HIS A 99 7.66 -9.72 -11.21
N ASP A 100 8.29 -8.71 -11.78
CA ASP A 100 9.38 -8.83 -12.76
C ASP A 100 10.74 -9.21 -12.14
N SER A 101 10.79 -9.41 -10.82
CA SER A 101 11.98 -9.77 -10.05
C SER A 101 13.05 -8.69 -9.91
N PHE A 102 12.96 -7.56 -10.63
CA PHE A 102 13.96 -6.52 -10.56
C PHE A 102 13.94 -5.82 -9.19
N SER A 103 15.08 -5.84 -8.51
CA SER A 103 15.21 -5.24 -7.18
C SER A 103 15.69 -3.79 -7.30
N MET A 104 14.93 -2.85 -6.71
CA MET A 104 15.22 -1.43 -6.72
C MET A 104 16.21 -1.00 -5.62
N PHE A 105 16.98 -1.94 -5.07
CA PHE A 105 17.94 -1.74 -3.99
C PHE A 105 19.18 -2.62 -4.16
N ASP A 106 20.26 -2.31 -3.45
CA ASP A 106 21.54 -3.03 -3.46
C ASP A 106 21.42 -4.36 -2.68
N THR A 107 20.71 -5.33 -3.27
CA THR A 107 20.61 -6.68 -2.70
C THR A 107 21.83 -7.53 -3.07
N LYS A 108 22.27 -8.38 -2.14
CA LYS A 108 23.34 -9.36 -2.38
C LYS A 108 22.79 -10.72 -2.83
N GLU A 109 21.46 -10.84 -2.89
CA GLU A 109 20.79 -12.10 -3.23
C GLU A 109 20.49 -12.24 -4.73
N SER A 110 20.68 -11.17 -5.52
CA SER A 110 20.46 -11.18 -6.98
C SER A 110 21.22 -10.05 -7.64
N ASP A 111 21.94 -10.35 -8.72
CA ASP A 111 22.59 -9.36 -9.58
C ASP A 111 21.58 -8.57 -10.44
N PHE A 112 20.32 -9.04 -10.50
CA PHE A 112 19.24 -8.35 -11.21
C PHE A 112 18.63 -7.25 -10.34
N ASN A 113 19.46 -6.25 -10.05
CA ASN A 113 19.13 -5.11 -9.20
C ASN A 113 19.62 -3.79 -9.81
N ILE A 114 19.14 -2.68 -9.28
CA ILE A 114 19.43 -1.34 -9.81
C ILE A 114 20.90 -0.95 -9.72
N VAL A 115 21.65 -1.49 -8.75
CA VAL A 115 23.08 -1.18 -8.58
C VAL A 115 23.94 -2.02 -9.52
N ASP A 116 23.71 -3.32 -9.58
CA ASP A 116 24.57 -4.23 -10.34
C ASP A 116 24.22 -4.30 -11.83
N ALA A 117 22.92 -4.35 -12.17
CA ALA A 117 22.46 -4.55 -13.54
C ALA A 117 22.36 -3.27 -14.37
N THR A 118 22.39 -2.07 -13.74
CA THR A 118 22.17 -0.80 -14.46
C THR A 118 23.43 0.05 -14.50
N PRO A 119 23.56 0.97 -15.47
CA PRO A 119 24.62 1.98 -15.46
C PRO A 119 24.45 3.05 -14.37
N PHE A 120 23.28 3.12 -13.71
CA PHE A 120 22.95 4.11 -12.71
C PHE A 120 23.74 3.95 -11.40
N LYS A 121 23.98 2.71 -10.95
CA LYS A 121 24.86 2.37 -9.83
C LYS A 121 24.52 3.03 -8.48
N ARG A 122 23.26 3.45 -8.27
CA ARG A 122 22.79 4.05 -7.01
C ARG A 122 21.70 3.20 -6.39
N ASP A 123 21.73 3.07 -5.06
CA ASP A 123 20.66 2.43 -4.28
C ASP A 123 19.59 3.48 -3.95
N ILE A 124 18.53 3.50 -4.75
CA ILE A 124 17.46 4.49 -4.60
C ILE A 124 16.65 4.30 -3.33
N LEU A 125 16.52 3.07 -2.85
CA LEU A 125 15.80 2.83 -1.59
C LEU A 125 16.59 3.34 -0.39
N LYS A 126 17.93 3.27 -0.44
CA LYS A 126 18.79 3.83 0.59
C LYS A 126 18.65 5.34 0.66
N GLU A 127 18.75 6.02 -0.48
CA GLU A 127 18.59 7.47 -0.56
C GLU A 127 17.19 7.92 -0.12
N LEU A 128 16.16 7.18 -0.54
CA LEU A 128 14.80 7.48 -0.15
C LEU A 128 14.57 7.26 1.36
N ALA A 129 15.15 6.20 1.95
CA ALA A 129 15.06 5.92 3.38
C ALA A 129 15.71 7.03 4.22
N GLU A 130 16.90 7.48 3.83
CA GLU A 130 17.62 8.58 4.49
C GLU A 130 16.82 9.88 4.43
N GLU A 131 16.26 10.21 3.27
CA GLU A 131 15.48 11.43 3.11
C GLU A 131 14.13 11.36 3.81
N CYS A 132 13.46 10.20 3.83
CA CYS A 132 12.24 9.98 4.60
C CYS A 132 12.47 10.20 6.10
N GLN A 133 13.57 9.67 6.66
CA GLN A 133 13.94 9.90 8.06
C GLN A 133 14.19 11.38 8.34
N LYS A 134 14.94 12.06 7.49
CA LYS A 134 15.25 13.48 7.61
C LYS A 134 14.01 14.37 7.57
N GLN A 135 13.05 14.06 6.70
CA GLN A 135 11.83 14.85 6.55
C GLN A 135 10.66 14.38 7.45
N GLY A 136 10.81 13.29 8.20
CA GLY A 136 9.80 12.76 9.12
C GLY A 136 8.62 12.07 8.40
N ILE A 137 8.88 11.43 7.26
CA ILE A 137 7.94 10.58 6.52
C ILE A 137 8.27 9.12 6.83
N LYS A 138 7.28 8.26 7.06
CA LYS A 138 7.51 6.83 7.23
C LYS A 138 7.69 6.17 5.87
N LEU A 139 8.64 5.23 5.78
CA LEU A 139 8.87 4.45 4.57
C LEU A 139 8.34 3.03 4.74
N HIS A 140 7.55 2.58 3.77
CA HIS A 140 7.05 1.22 3.63
C HIS A 140 7.61 0.62 2.35
N PHE A 141 7.86 -0.70 2.36
CA PHE A 141 8.29 -1.41 1.18
C PHE A 141 7.21 -2.36 0.68
N TYR A 142 6.78 -2.20 -0.57
CA TYR A 142 6.07 -3.24 -1.29
C TYR A 142 7.05 -4.34 -1.68
N TYR A 143 6.64 -5.59 -1.51
CA TYR A 143 7.43 -6.76 -1.86
C TYR A 143 6.53 -7.85 -2.45
N SER A 144 6.85 -8.30 -3.69
CA SER A 144 6.10 -9.36 -4.37
C SER A 144 6.50 -10.75 -3.91
N HIS A 145 5.51 -11.59 -3.56
CA HIS A 145 5.72 -13.03 -3.41
C HIS A 145 5.80 -13.75 -4.76
N LEU A 146 5.13 -13.24 -5.77
CA LEU A 146 5.12 -13.72 -7.14
C LEU A 146 6.38 -13.27 -7.88
N ASP A 147 6.91 -14.14 -8.77
CA ASP A 147 8.10 -13.84 -9.57
C ASP A 147 8.00 -14.43 -10.98
N TRP A 148 8.10 -13.57 -11.99
CA TRP A 148 8.04 -13.97 -13.40
C TRP A 148 9.41 -14.28 -14.00
N PHE A 149 10.48 -14.10 -13.24
CA PHE A 149 11.86 -14.17 -13.76
C PHE A 149 12.63 -15.38 -13.23
N ARG A 150 12.55 -15.68 -11.94
CA ARG A 150 13.35 -16.69 -11.28
C ARG A 150 12.90 -18.11 -11.58
N ASP A 151 13.88 -19.02 -11.78
CA ASP A 151 13.62 -20.44 -12.04
C ASP A 151 13.09 -21.20 -10.82
N ASP A 152 13.46 -20.75 -9.61
CA ASP A 152 13.06 -21.41 -8.37
C ASP A 152 11.66 -21.01 -7.87
N TYR A 153 11.04 -19.95 -8.43
CA TYR A 153 9.61 -19.67 -8.16
C TYR A 153 8.75 -20.75 -8.83
N PRO A 154 7.82 -21.40 -8.11
CA PRO A 154 6.91 -22.39 -8.68
C PRO A 154 6.04 -21.81 -9.81
N GLU A 155 5.64 -22.66 -10.75
CA GLU A 155 4.71 -22.25 -11.81
C GLU A 155 3.36 -21.86 -11.17
N GLY A 156 2.92 -20.62 -11.44
CA GLY A 156 1.65 -20.07 -10.94
C GLY A 156 0.64 -19.81 -12.05
N ASN A 157 -0.32 -18.94 -11.80
CA ASN A 157 -1.36 -18.56 -12.76
C ASN A 157 -0.90 -17.54 -13.80
N THR A 158 0.26 -16.89 -13.58
CA THR A 158 0.82 -15.84 -14.44
C THR A 158 2.25 -16.14 -14.86
N GLY A 159 2.81 -15.32 -15.76
CA GLY A 159 4.19 -15.44 -16.19
C GLY A 159 4.47 -16.60 -17.15
N HIS A 160 3.45 -17.24 -17.73
CA HIS A 160 3.61 -18.41 -18.60
C HIS A 160 4.42 -18.13 -19.88
N GLY A 161 4.34 -16.89 -20.40
CA GLY A 161 5.04 -16.47 -21.63
C GLY A 161 6.44 -15.92 -21.42
N THR A 162 6.93 -15.85 -20.20
CA THR A 162 8.21 -15.18 -19.87
C THR A 162 9.46 -16.03 -20.17
N GLY A 163 9.29 -17.27 -20.63
CA GLY A 163 10.39 -18.16 -20.97
C GLY A 163 11.04 -18.85 -19.76
N ARG A 164 10.39 -18.82 -18.60
CA ARG A 164 10.80 -19.68 -17.47
C ARG A 164 10.57 -21.15 -17.83
N PRO A 165 11.41 -22.07 -17.35
CA PRO A 165 11.20 -23.51 -17.56
C PRO A 165 9.86 -23.94 -16.97
N LYS A 166 9.10 -24.76 -17.72
CA LYS A 166 7.83 -25.31 -17.25
C LYS A 166 8.05 -26.45 -16.26
N GLY A 167 7.18 -26.56 -15.26
CA GLY A 167 7.23 -27.63 -14.26
C GLY A 167 8.45 -27.57 -13.33
N HIS A 168 9.18 -26.46 -13.38
CA HIS A 168 10.28 -26.18 -12.48
C HIS A 168 9.80 -25.27 -11.33
N GLY A 169 10.56 -25.29 -10.30
CA GLY A 169 10.37 -24.49 -9.11
C GLY A 169 11.00 -25.20 -7.91
N ASN A 170 11.61 -24.44 -7.06
CA ASN A 170 12.14 -24.92 -5.79
C ASN A 170 11.72 -23.93 -4.71
N TRP A 171 10.56 -24.18 -4.10
CA TRP A 171 9.99 -23.29 -3.12
C TRP A 171 10.95 -23.00 -1.96
N ALA A 172 11.68 -24.00 -1.47
CA ALA A 172 12.61 -23.80 -0.37
C ALA A 172 13.75 -22.82 -0.74
N SER A 173 14.24 -22.88 -2.00
CA SER A 173 15.23 -21.95 -2.53
C SER A 173 14.66 -20.55 -2.65
N TYR A 174 13.48 -20.42 -3.28
CA TYR A 174 12.82 -19.14 -3.48
C TYR A 174 12.42 -18.48 -2.15
N TYR A 175 11.86 -19.25 -1.23
CA TYR A 175 11.50 -18.77 0.11
C TYR A 175 12.72 -18.25 0.89
N LYS A 176 13.84 -18.97 0.82
CA LYS A 176 15.12 -18.52 1.41
C LYS A 176 15.60 -17.22 0.79
N PHE A 177 15.51 -17.09 -0.54
CA PHE A 177 15.85 -15.88 -1.28
C PHE A 177 15.02 -14.69 -0.79
N MET A 178 13.68 -14.82 -0.74
CA MET A 178 12.79 -13.76 -0.25
C MET A 178 13.14 -13.33 1.18
N ASN A 179 13.33 -14.30 2.09
CA ASN A 179 13.62 -13.99 3.49
C ASN A 179 14.96 -13.31 3.69
N LYS A 180 15.94 -13.59 2.84
CA LYS A 180 17.22 -12.88 2.85
C LYS A 180 17.07 -11.44 2.36
N GLN A 181 16.35 -11.21 1.26
CA GLN A 181 16.06 -9.85 0.79
C GLN A 181 15.25 -9.05 1.83
N LEU A 182 14.24 -9.66 2.46
CA LEU A 182 13.50 -9.02 3.55
C LEU A 182 14.40 -8.69 4.74
N THR A 183 15.35 -9.56 5.06
CA THR A 183 16.35 -9.28 6.09
C THR A 183 17.21 -8.08 5.72
N GLU A 184 17.70 -7.98 4.47
CA GLU A 184 18.43 -6.81 3.99
C GLU A 184 17.60 -5.53 4.12
N LEU A 185 16.35 -5.53 3.64
CA LEU A 185 15.45 -4.37 3.72
C LEU A 185 15.20 -3.92 5.17
N LEU A 186 15.08 -4.88 6.09
CA LEU A 186 14.77 -4.59 7.50
C LEU A 186 16.03 -4.29 8.35
N THR A 187 17.24 -4.49 7.83
CA THR A 187 18.47 -4.24 8.60
C THR A 187 19.32 -3.10 8.04
N ASN A 188 19.23 -2.79 6.74
CA ASN A 188 20.14 -1.86 6.08
C ASN A 188 19.52 -0.50 5.74
N TYR A 189 18.20 -0.36 5.85
CA TYR A 189 17.45 0.83 5.41
C TYR A 189 16.84 1.65 6.56
N GLY A 190 17.27 1.39 7.80
CA GLY A 190 16.75 2.07 8.99
C GLY A 190 15.35 1.58 9.39
N PRO A 191 14.56 2.43 10.07
CA PRO A 191 13.22 2.07 10.49
C PRO A 191 12.28 1.91 9.30
N VAL A 192 11.71 0.71 9.14
CA VAL A 192 10.70 0.39 8.12
C VAL A 192 9.31 0.42 8.75
N GLY A 193 8.41 1.23 8.19
CA GLY A 193 7.06 1.38 8.73
C GLY A 193 6.17 0.18 8.45
N ALA A 194 6.28 -0.42 7.25
CA ALA A 194 5.56 -1.64 6.91
C ALA A 194 6.22 -2.40 5.74
N ILE A 195 5.93 -3.71 5.68
CA ILE A 195 6.07 -4.52 4.47
C ILE A 195 4.66 -4.72 3.88
N TRP A 196 4.49 -4.31 2.65
CA TRP A 196 3.29 -4.43 1.84
C TRP A 196 3.45 -5.59 0.86
N PHE A 197 2.90 -6.75 1.18
CA PHE A 197 3.02 -7.93 0.34
C PHE A 197 1.94 -8.00 -0.74
N ASP A 198 2.31 -8.66 -1.84
CA ASP A 198 1.41 -8.93 -2.96
C ASP A 198 1.77 -10.25 -3.66
N GLY A 199 0.87 -10.78 -4.48
CA GLY A 199 1.16 -11.86 -5.42
C GLY A 199 0.84 -13.27 -4.93
N ILE A 200 0.38 -13.47 -3.68
CA ILE A 200 0.04 -14.84 -3.23
C ILE A 200 -1.19 -15.43 -3.92
N TRP A 201 -1.99 -14.62 -4.59
CA TRP A 201 -3.10 -15.02 -5.44
C TRP A 201 -2.66 -15.76 -6.73
N ASP A 202 -1.37 -15.73 -7.07
CA ASP A 202 -0.80 -16.42 -8.25
C ASP A 202 -0.76 -17.95 -8.08
N GLN A 203 -0.77 -18.44 -6.85
CA GLN A 203 -0.77 -19.87 -6.55
C GLN A 203 -2.16 -20.36 -6.08
N PRO A 204 -2.43 -21.66 -6.17
CA PRO A 204 -3.65 -22.24 -5.62
C PRO A 204 -3.86 -21.89 -4.14
N THR A 205 -5.12 -21.84 -3.72
CA THR A 205 -5.49 -21.40 -2.36
C THR A 205 -4.94 -22.27 -1.23
N ASN A 206 -4.57 -23.51 -1.54
CA ASN A 206 -3.94 -24.47 -0.60
C ASN A 206 -2.42 -24.48 -0.69
N PHE A 207 -1.79 -23.60 -1.45
CA PHE A 207 -0.34 -23.50 -1.49
C PHE A 207 0.21 -23.02 -0.14
N ASN A 208 1.20 -23.75 0.38
CA ASN A 208 1.83 -23.39 1.64
C ASN A 208 2.90 -22.32 1.44
N TRP A 209 2.53 -21.06 1.65
CA TRP A 209 3.42 -19.90 1.54
C TRP A 209 4.39 -19.75 2.71
N GLN A 210 4.20 -20.51 3.79
CA GLN A 210 4.97 -20.38 5.04
C GLN A 210 4.95 -18.93 5.60
N LEU A 211 3.77 -18.29 5.53
CA LEU A 211 3.61 -16.88 5.92
C LEU A 211 3.88 -16.67 7.41
N GLU A 212 3.52 -17.61 8.26
CA GLU A 212 3.70 -17.51 9.72
C GLU A 212 5.18 -17.30 10.07
N GLU A 213 6.07 -18.10 9.49
CA GLU A 213 7.51 -17.99 9.73
C GLU A 213 8.11 -16.71 9.12
N GLN A 214 7.61 -16.30 7.95
CA GLN A 214 8.05 -15.08 7.29
C GLN A 214 7.61 -13.84 8.08
N TYR A 215 6.38 -13.80 8.55
CA TYR A 215 5.87 -12.70 9.38
C TYR A 215 6.58 -12.64 10.73
N ALA A 216 6.84 -13.80 11.35
CA ALA A 216 7.63 -13.88 12.57
C ALA A 216 9.07 -13.36 12.39
N LEU A 217 9.70 -13.60 11.23
CA LEU A 217 11.01 -13.04 10.88
C LEU A 217 10.96 -11.52 10.85
N ILE A 218 9.95 -10.93 10.18
CA ILE A 218 9.79 -9.47 10.07
C ILE A 218 9.61 -8.84 11.45
N HIS A 219 8.67 -9.34 12.24
CA HIS A 219 8.40 -8.83 13.59
C HIS A 219 9.59 -9.02 14.56
N LYS A 220 10.39 -10.08 14.34
CA LYS A 220 11.64 -10.28 15.11
C LYS A 220 12.69 -9.24 14.76
N LEU A 221 12.84 -8.89 13.48
CA LEU A 221 13.84 -7.92 13.01
C LEU A 221 13.45 -6.49 13.38
N GLN A 222 12.19 -6.14 13.18
CA GLN A 222 11.64 -4.85 13.55
C GLN A 222 10.23 -5.00 14.14
N PRO A 223 10.06 -5.06 15.48
CA PRO A 223 8.75 -5.26 16.11
C PRO A 223 7.68 -4.23 15.76
N SER A 224 8.08 -3.01 15.40
CA SER A 224 7.18 -1.93 14.96
C SER A 224 6.87 -1.94 13.45
N CYS A 225 7.54 -2.78 12.65
CA CYS A 225 7.25 -2.91 11.24
C CYS A 225 5.91 -3.63 11.06
N LEU A 226 4.96 -2.99 10.39
CA LEU A 226 3.64 -3.55 10.12
C LEU A 226 3.66 -4.48 8.90
N ILE A 227 2.77 -5.45 8.89
CA ILE A 227 2.60 -6.39 7.79
C ILE A 227 1.20 -6.28 7.24
N GLY A 228 1.09 -6.04 5.94
CA GLY A 228 -0.13 -6.19 5.18
C GLY A 228 0.11 -7.05 3.94
N ASN A 229 -0.92 -7.76 3.48
CA ASN A 229 -0.81 -8.63 2.33
C ASN A 229 -2.05 -8.52 1.43
N ASN A 230 -1.83 -8.17 0.17
CA ASN A 230 -2.88 -7.94 -0.83
C ASN A 230 -3.40 -9.27 -1.42
N HIS A 231 -3.95 -10.12 -0.57
CA HIS A 231 -4.48 -11.42 -0.97
C HIS A 231 -6.00 -11.45 -1.16
N HIS A 232 -6.67 -10.33 -1.00
CA HIS A 232 -8.12 -10.16 -1.18
C HIS A 232 -8.99 -11.06 -0.28
N ARG A 233 -8.51 -11.35 0.94
CA ARG A 233 -9.19 -12.20 1.93
C ARG A 233 -9.17 -11.53 3.30
N THR A 234 -9.87 -12.15 4.25
CA THR A 234 -9.71 -11.81 5.67
C THR A 234 -8.26 -12.02 6.10
N PRO A 235 -7.66 -11.12 6.88
CA PRO A 235 -6.27 -11.18 7.28
C PRO A 235 -5.87 -12.50 7.93
N TYR A 236 -4.67 -12.96 7.62
CA TYR A 236 -4.05 -14.09 8.30
C TYR A 236 -3.39 -13.68 9.62
N ALA A 237 -3.12 -14.67 10.48
CA ALA A 237 -2.39 -14.43 11.71
C ALA A 237 -1.01 -13.81 11.42
N GLY A 238 -0.67 -12.74 12.14
CA GLY A 238 0.58 -11.99 11.94
C GLY A 238 0.45 -10.78 11.02
N GLU A 239 -0.68 -10.58 10.34
CA GLU A 239 -0.94 -9.33 9.63
C GLU A 239 -1.38 -8.24 10.59
N ASP A 240 -1.00 -7.00 10.30
CA ASP A 240 -1.17 -5.83 11.15
C ASP A 240 -2.18 -4.84 10.61
N PHE A 241 -2.48 -4.90 9.31
CA PHE A 241 -3.52 -4.13 8.67
C PHE A 241 -4.12 -4.89 7.47
N GLN A 242 -5.37 -4.59 7.17
CA GLN A 242 -6.11 -5.20 6.06
C GLN A 242 -6.16 -4.25 4.87
N MET A 243 -5.99 -4.81 3.67
CA MET A 243 -5.94 -4.05 2.43
C MET A 243 -7.16 -4.28 1.55
N PHE A 244 -7.54 -3.23 0.82
CA PHE A 244 -8.60 -3.22 -0.20
C PHE A 244 -8.04 -2.57 -1.46
N GLU A 245 -7.93 -3.33 -2.55
CA GLU A 245 -7.41 -2.82 -3.81
C GLU A 245 -8.52 -2.20 -4.63
N ARG A 246 -8.37 -0.89 -4.98
CA ARG A 246 -9.31 -0.09 -5.79
C ARG A 246 -10.75 -0.03 -5.27
N ASP A 247 -11.00 -0.62 -4.10
CA ASP A 247 -12.30 -0.60 -3.43
C ASP A 247 -12.17 0.02 -2.04
N LEU A 248 -13.19 0.70 -1.59
CA LEU A 248 -13.33 1.07 -0.19
C LEU A 248 -13.81 -0.14 0.63
N PRO A 249 -13.47 -0.22 1.93
CA PRO A 249 -13.95 -1.32 2.77
C PRO A 249 -15.46 -1.56 2.64
N GLY A 250 -15.82 -2.81 2.35
CA GLY A 250 -17.22 -3.25 2.13
C GLY A 250 -17.76 -2.98 0.72
N GLU A 251 -16.95 -2.50 -0.22
CA GLU A 251 -17.28 -2.40 -1.64
C GLU A 251 -16.59 -3.52 -2.44
N ASN A 252 -17.09 -3.79 -3.64
CA ASN A 252 -16.48 -4.73 -4.60
C ASN A 252 -16.75 -4.26 -6.03
N LYS A 253 -16.42 -3.01 -6.32
CA LYS A 253 -16.60 -2.40 -7.65
C LYS A 253 -15.48 -2.82 -8.61
N ALA A 254 -14.27 -2.96 -8.07
CA ALA A 254 -13.10 -3.44 -8.82
C ALA A 254 -13.10 -4.97 -9.02
N GLY A 255 -13.91 -5.69 -8.23
CA GLY A 255 -14.07 -7.14 -8.35
C GLY A 255 -13.09 -7.97 -7.52
N PHE A 256 -12.19 -7.35 -6.78
CA PHE A 256 -11.18 -8.04 -5.97
C PHE A 256 -11.67 -8.40 -4.55
N SER A 257 -12.67 -7.68 -4.04
CA SER A 257 -13.08 -7.75 -2.64
C SER A 257 -14.27 -8.70 -2.37
N ALA A 258 -14.66 -9.54 -3.34
CA ALA A 258 -15.77 -10.48 -3.20
C ALA A 258 -15.48 -11.49 -2.06
N GLY A 259 -16.29 -11.44 -1.01
CA GLY A 259 -16.13 -12.32 0.15
C GLY A 259 -15.07 -11.87 1.17
N GLN A 260 -14.46 -10.71 0.99
CA GLN A 260 -13.56 -10.12 1.97
C GLN A 260 -14.34 -9.44 3.09
N GLY A 261 -14.40 -10.07 4.26
CA GLY A 261 -14.96 -9.46 5.46
C GLY A 261 -14.07 -8.33 5.99
N ILE A 262 -14.66 -7.36 6.68
CA ILE A 262 -13.90 -6.27 7.34
C ILE A 262 -13.45 -6.77 8.72
N SER A 263 -12.14 -6.71 8.98
CA SER A 263 -11.53 -7.11 10.25
C SER A 263 -11.46 -5.93 11.24
N GLU A 264 -11.04 -6.24 12.49
CA GLU A 264 -10.76 -5.24 13.53
C GLU A 264 -9.38 -4.57 13.37
N LEU A 265 -8.56 -5.02 12.43
CA LEU A 265 -7.26 -4.41 12.16
C LEU A 265 -7.41 -3.02 11.53
N PRO A 266 -6.38 -2.17 11.59
CA PRO A 266 -6.32 -0.99 10.74
C PRO A 266 -6.60 -1.34 9.28
N LEU A 267 -7.32 -0.47 8.58
CA LEU A 267 -7.72 -0.69 7.19
C LEU A 267 -6.96 0.27 6.27
N GLU A 268 -6.59 -0.23 5.09
CA GLU A 268 -6.01 0.59 4.03
C GLU A 268 -6.70 0.27 2.70
N THR A 269 -7.03 1.30 1.95
CA THR A 269 -7.40 1.15 0.53
C THR A 269 -6.32 1.76 -0.34
N CYS A 270 -5.97 1.12 -1.44
CA CYS A 270 -5.06 1.69 -2.43
C CYS A 270 -5.80 1.97 -3.74
N GLU A 271 -5.44 3.11 -4.35
CA GLU A 271 -6.04 3.56 -5.62
C GLU A 271 -5.01 4.34 -6.43
N THR A 272 -5.14 4.32 -7.76
CA THR A 272 -4.27 5.06 -8.66
C THR A 272 -4.80 6.47 -8.93
N MET A 273 -3.90 7.44 -9.16
CA MET A 273 -4.31 8.76 -9.65
C MET A 273 -4.87 8.71 -11.07
N ASN A 274 -4.43 7.76 -11.86
CA ASN A 274 -4.86 7.48 -13.24
C ASN A 274 -5.35 6.03 -13.38
N GLY A 275 -5.06 5.33 -14.47
CA GLY A 275 -5.53 3.96 -14.70
C GLY A 275 -4.56 2.87 -14.27
N MET A 276 -3.23 3.10 -14.43
CA MET A 276 -2.20 2.10 -14.20
C MET A 276 -1.44 2.34 -12.89
N TRP A 277 -0.84 1.27 -12.31
CA TRP A 277 0.03 1.39 -11.16
C TRP A 277 1.40 1.93 -11.56
N GLY A 278 2.11 1.26 -12.49
CA GLY A 278 3.36 1.74 -13.07
C GLY A 278 3.15 2.78 -14.17
N TYR A 279 4.22 3.47 -14.53
CA TYR A 279 4.18 4.50 -15.56
C TYR A 279 3.70 3.95 -16.91
N ARG A 280 2.65 4.59 -17.47
CA ARG A 280 2.17 4.38 -18.83
C ARG A 280 2.01 5.72 -19.51
N ILE A 281 2.70 5.92 -20.64
CA ILE A 281 2.74 7.22 -21.31
C ILE A 281 1.39 7.66 -21.86
N GLU A 282 0.57 6.70 -22.30
CA GLU A 282 -0.77 6.97 -22.84
C GLU A 282 -1.83 7.24 -21.77
N ASP A 283 -1.55 6.87 -20.50
CA ASP A 283 -2.50 6.98 -19.40
C ASP A 283 -2.49 8.36 -18.78
N GLN A 284 -3.09 9.31 -19.50
CA GLN A 284 -3.19 10.71 -19.11
C GLN A 284 -4.54 11.04 -18.45
N ASN A 285 -5.39 10.05 -18.22
CA ASN A 285 -6.70 10.26 -17.61
C ASN A 285 -6.59 10.28 -16.07
N TYR A 286 -6.04 11.35 -15.54
CA TYR A 286 -5.90 11.56 -14.12
C TYR A 286 -7.24 11.93 -13.47
N LYS A 287 -7.55 11.32 -12.33
CA LYS A 287 -8.61 11.78 -11.44
C LYS A 287 -8.32 13.22 -11.03
N SER A 288 -9.32 14.08 -11.07
CA SER A 288 -9.18 15.46 -10.63
C SER A 288 -8.80 15.55 -9.15
N PRO A 289 -8.19 16.63 -8.68
CA PRO A 289 -7.92 16.85 -7.25
C PRO A 289 -9.18 16.73 -6.38
N LYS A 290 -10.34 17.15 -6.89
CA LYS A 290 -11.63 16.97 -6.20
C LYS A 290 -11.96 15.48 -6.01
N GLU A 291 -11.81 14.66 -7.04
CA GLU A 291 -12.07 13.22 -6.95
C GLU A 291 -11.10 12.54 -5.98
N LEU A 292 -9.82 12.91 -6.00
CA LEU A 292 -8.80 12.39 -5.08
C LEU A 292 -9.12 12.76 -3.62
N ILE A 293 -9.50 14.01 -3.37
CA ILE A 293 -9.93 14.47 -2.04
C ILE A 293 -11.20 13.72 -1.60
N HIS A 294 -12.18 13.56 -2.48
CA HIS A 294 -13.40 12.80 -2.18
C HIS A 294 -13.09 11.34 -1.84
N TYR A 295 -12.11 10.72 -2.55
CA TYR A 295 -11.72 9.36 -2.26
C TYR A 295 -11.05 9.25 -0.88
N LEU A 296 -10.14 10.16 -0.54
CA LEU A 296 -9.51 10.24 0.79
C LEU A 296 -10.54 10.42 1.91
N VAL A 297 -11.49 11.32 1.73
CA VAL A 297 -12.55 11.58 2.69
C VAL A 297 -13.44 10.34 2.88
N LYS A 298 -13.83 9.68 1.79
CA LYS A 298 -14.61 8.44 1.83
C LYS A 298 -13.85 7.30 2.51
N ALA A 299 -12.56 7.15 2.25
CA ALA A 299 -11.71 6.17 2.92
C ALA A 299 -11.68 6.43 4.44
N ALA A 300 -11.42 7.67 4.86
CA ALA A 300 -11.43 8.06 6.26
C ALA A 300 -12.79 7.79 6.93
N GLY A 301 -13.91 8.11 6.25
CA GLY A 301 -15.27 7.84 6.72
C GLY A 301 -15.59 6.34 6.87
N LYS A 302 -14.92 5.49 6.10
CA LYS A 302 -14.96 4.01 6.24
C LYS A 302 -13.84 3.46 7.14
N ASN A 303 -13.23 4.32 7.93
CA ASN A 303 -12.16 3.99 8.90
C ASN A 303 -10.89 3.45 8.27
N ALA A 304 -10.63 3.74 6.99
CA ALA A 304 -9.46 3.29 6.25
C ALA A 304 -8.47 4.43 5.97
N ASN A 305 -7.20 4.07 5.82
CA ASN A 305 -6.20 4.92 5.19
C ASN A 305 -6.38 4.88 3.67
N LEU A 306 -5.98 5.95 3.00
CA LEU A 306 -5.78 5.95 1.55
C LEU A 306 -4.30 5.90 1.23
N LEU A 307 -3.89 4.90 0.45
CA LEU A 307 -2.58 4.79 -0.21
C LEU A 307 -2.77 5.12 -1.70
N MET A 308 -2.39 6.35 -2.10
CA MET A 308 -2.64 6.88 -3.44
C MET A 308 -1.42 6.67 -4.32
N ASN A 309 -1.58 6.00 -5.45
CA ASN A 309 -0.48 5.59 -6.30
C ASN A 309 -0.09 6.60 -7.36
N ILE A 310 1.23 6.70 -7.56
CA ILE A 310 1.91 7.38 -8.65
C ILE A 310 2.87 6.40 -9.30
N GLY A 311 2.90 6.36 -10.64
CA GLY A 311 3.91 5.66 -11.43
C GLY A 311 5.02 6.62 -11.87
N PRO A 312 6.20 6.64 -11.21
CA PRO A 312 7.30 7.50 -11.63
C PRO A 312 7.82 7.15 -13.02
N GLN A 313 8.31 8.17 -13.72
CA GLN A 313 8.85 8.05 -15.08
C GLN A 313 10.20 7.33 -15.10
N PRO A 314 10.62 6.76 -16.24
CA PRO A 314 11.89 6.03 -16.34
C PRO A 314 13.13 6.92 -16.12
N ASN A 315 12.99 8.23 -16.32
CA ASN A 315 14.08 9.20 -16.05
C ASN A 315 14.23 9.56 -14.56
N GLY A 316 13.33 9.07 -13.69
CA GLY A 316 13.33 9.32 -12.24
C GLY A 316 12.50 10.51 -11.78
N GLU A 317 11.76 11.17 -12.67
CA GLU A 317 10.83 12.24 -12.28
C GLU A 317 9.45 11.68 -11.89
N LEU A 318 8.80 12.30 -10.92
CA LEU A 318 7.36 12.11 -10.74
C LEU A 318 6.62 12.83 -11.89
N PRO A 319 5.54 12.24 -12.46
CA PRO A 319 4.76 12.91 -13.48
C PRO A 319 4.27 14.28 -13.03
N ALA A 320 4.46 15.30 -13.87
CA ALA A 320 4.15 16.70 -13.52
C ALA A 320 2.68 16.89 -13.09
N THR A 321 1.74 16.22 -13.75
CA THR A 321 0.32 16.22 -13.37
C THR A 321 0.11 15.66 -11.96
N ALA A 322 0.77 14.56 -11.62
CA ALA A 322 0.69 13.99 -10.28
C ALA A 322 1.23 14.97 -9.22
N VAL A 323 2.37 15.60 -9.46
CA VAL A 323 2.95 16.61 -8.56
C VAL A 323 2.01 17.80 -8.36
N GLU A 324 1.37 18.30 -9.43
CA GLU A 324 0.40 19.39 -9.30
C GLU A 324 -0.84 18.97 -8.52
N HIS A 325 -1.34 17.75 -8.72
CA HIS A 325 -2.46 17.22 -7.94
C HIS A 325 -2.10 17.04 -6.46
N LEU A 326 -0.87 16.56 -6.15
CA LEU A 326 -0.36 16.50 -4.77
C LEU A 326 -0.40 17.87 -4.09
N LYS A 327 0.03 18.94 -4.78
CA LYS A 327 -0.04 20.31 -4.24
C LYS A 327 -1.47 20.74 -3.93
N GLN A 328 -2.42 20.41 -4.81
CA GLN A 328 -3.83 20.78 -4.63
C GLN A 328 -4.47 19.99 -3.47
N VAL A 329 -4.21 18.68 -3.39
CA VAL A 329 -4.61 17.87 -2.22
C VAL A 329 -4.01 18.45 -0.94
N GLY A 330 -2.73 18.84 -0.97
CA GLY A 330 -2.04 19.44 0.17
C GLY A 330 -2.66 20.76 0.63
N LYS A 331 -3.07 21.63 -0.29
CA LYS A 331 -3.81 22.86 0.07
C LYS A 331 -5.07 22.53 0.84
N TRP A 332 -5.83 21.54 0.41
CA TRP A 332 -7.02 21.07 1.11
C TRP A 332 -6.68 20.45 2.47
N MET A 333 -5.65 19.58 2.54
CA MET A 333 -5.20 18.95 3.77
C MET A 333 -4.68 19.95 4.81
N ASN A 334 -4.01 21.02 4.39
CA ASN A 334 -3.59 22.11 5.30
C ASN A 334 -4.78 22.79 5.95
N GLN A 335 -5.92 22.86 5.26
CA GLN A 335 -7.13 23.53 5.76
C GLN A 335 -8.02 22.58 6.55
N TYR A 336 -8.15 21.34 6.12
CA TYR A 336 -9.14 20.38 6.63
C TYR A 336 -8.51 19.13 7.27
N GLY A 337 -7.20 18.97 7.29
CA GLY A 337 -6.54 17.76 7.76
C GLY A 337 -6.87 17.36 9.20
N GLU A 338 -7.27 18.33 10.05
CA GLU A 338 -7.78 18.04 11.40
C GLU A 338 -9.00 17.11 11.37
N THR A 339 -9.81 17.18 10.31
CA THR A 339 -11.02 16.36 10.14
C THR A 339 -10.72 14.96 9.60
N ILE A 340 -9.45 14.68 9.25
CA ILE A 340 -8.96 13.43 8.67
C ILE A 340 -7.97 12.73 9.61
N TYR A 341 -6.87 13.40 9.98
CA TYR A 341 -5.82 12.78 10.80
C TYR A 341 -6.29 12.47 12.22
N GLY A 342 -5.96 11.27 12.70
CA GLY A 342 -6.29 10.81 14.04
C GLY A 342 -7.79 10.63 14.25
N THR A 343 -8.57 10.52 13.18
CA THR A 343 -10.02 10.29 13.27
C THR A 343 -10.36 8.80 13.13
N ARG A 344 -11.60 8.47 13.47
CA ARG A 344 -12.24 7.19 13.19
C ARG A 344 -13.53 7.43 12.41
N GLY A 345 -13.87 6.50 11.52
CA GLY A 345 -15.10 6.55 10.75
C GLY A 345 -16.21 5.71 11.39
N GLY A 346 -17.39 5.74 10.78
CA GLY A 346 -18.47 4.79 11.04
C GLY A 346 -19.57 5.22 12.01
N ASP A 347 -19.52 6.40 12.65
CA ASP A 347 -20.61 6.87 13.53
C ASP A 347 -21.90 7.15 12.76
N VAL A 348 -21.78 7.64 11.54
CA VAL A 348 -22.88 7.80 10.60
C VAL A 348 -22.58 6.96 9.37
N VAL A 349 -23.51 6.10 8.99
CA VAL A 349 -23.37 5.28 7.78
C VAL A 349 -23.16 6.20 6.57
N PRO A 350 -22.25 5.88 5.64
CA PRO A 350 -22.07 6.66 4.42
C PRO A 350 -23.38 6.85 3.65
N HIS A 351 -23.63 8.08 3.20
CA HIS A 351 -24.79 8.47 2.41
C HIS A 351 -24.35 9.04 1.05
N THR A 352 -25.34 9.28 0.17
CA THR A 352 -25.11 9.93 -1.12
C THR A 352 -24.48 11.32 -0.95
N TRP A 353 -24.86 12.05 0.07
CA TRP A 353 -24.28 13.37 0.36
C TRP A 353 -22.82 13.30 0.88
N GLY A 354 -22.37 12.18 1.50
CA GLY A 354 -21.01 12.06 2.02
C GLY A 354 -20.85 11.10 3.19
N VAL A 355 -19.92 11.41 4.08
CA VAL A 355 -19.48 10.53 5.19
C VAL A 355 -19.24 11.34 6.48
N SER A 356 -18.98 10.63 7.58
CA SER A 356 -18.54 11.24 8.83
C SER A 356 -17.20 10.68 9.31
N THR A 357 -16.46 11.51 10.03
CA THR A 357 -15.28 11.11 10.81
C THR A 357 -15.40 11.68 12.21
N ARG A 358 -14.81 11.00 13.22
CA ARG A 358 -14.85 11.43 14.60
C ARG A 358 -13.47 11.50 15.24
N LYS A 359 -13.26 12.52 16.06
CA LYS A 359 -12.10 12.68 16.93
C LYS A 359 -12.54 13.14 18.33
N GLY A 360 -12.46 12.24 19.29
CA GLY A 360 -12.97 12.49 20.63
C GLY A 360 -14.49 12.75 20.61
N ASP A 361 -14.90 13.89 21.13
CA ASP A 361 -16.31 14.34 21.20
C ASP A 361 -16.75 15.14 19.97
N ARG A 362 -15.88 15.32 18.97
CA ARG A 362 -16.18 16.03 17.73
C ARG A 362 -16.48 15.08 16.60
N LEU A 363 -17.66 15.22 16.00
CA LEU A 363 -18.07 14.55 14.78
C LEU A 363 -17.96 15.55 13.63
N PHE A 364 -17.21 15.19 12.59
CA PHE A 364 -17.10 15.95 11.36
C PHE A 364 -17.99 15.32 10.30
N ILE A 365 -18.89 16.11 9.74
CA ILE A 365 -19.76 15.73 8.63
C ILE A 365 -19.13 16.28 7.35
N HIS A 366 -18.73 15.38 6.47
CA HIS A 366 -18.15 15.71 5.16
C HIS A 366 -19.23 15.64 4.10
N ILE A 367 -19.66 16.79 3.63
CA ILE A 367 -20.66 16.91 2.58
C ILE A 367 -19.91 16.98 1.24
N LEU A 368 -19.98 15.91 0.48
CA LEU A 368 -19.29 15.75 -0.81
C LEU A 368 -20.21 16.12 -1.99
N ASP A 369 -21.50 15.93 -1.80
CA ASP A 369 -22.54 16.26 -2.77
C ASP A 369 -23.78 16.78 -2.04
N LEU A 370 -23.99 18.11 -2.08
CA LEU A 370 -25.11 18.78 -1.45
C LEU A 370 -26.24 18.92 -2.47
N GLN A 371 -27.34 18.21 -2.26
CA GLN A 371 -28.50 18.21 -3.16
C GLN A 371 -29.69 19.01 -2.59
N ASP A 372 -29.73 19.21 -1.27
CA ASP A 372 -30.81 19.86 -0.57
C ASP A 372 -30.30 20.95 0.39
N ASP A 373 -31.18 21.89 0.78
CA ASP A 373 -30.85 22.94 1.74
C ASP A 373 -30.72 22.44 3.19
N ALA A 374 -31.15 21.21 3.45
CA ALA A 374 -31.07 20.56 4.75
C ALA A 374 -30.60 19.10 4.60
N LEU A 375 -29.88 18.62 5.60
CA LEU A 375 -29.42 17.23 5.66
C LEU A 375 -30.03 16.54 6.87
N TYR A 376 -30.54 15.34 6.67
CA TYR A 376 -30.86 14.44 7.77
C TYR A 376 -29.67 13.58 8.09
N ILE A 377 -29.21 13.60 9.35
CA ILE A 377 -28.07 12.82 9.84
C ILE A 377 -28.61 11.85 10.91
N PRO A 378 -28.61 10.53 10.66
CA PRO A 378 -29.09 9.51 11.60
C PRO A 378 -28.12 9.35 12.77
N LEU A 379 -28.14 10.25 13.72
CA LEU A 379 -27.27 10.32 14.88
C LEU A 379 -28.08 10.34 16.18
N LYS A 380 -27.96 9.29 16.98
CA LYS A 380 -28.65 9.17 18.28
C LYS A 380 -27.96 9.94 19.40
N ALA A 381 -26.68 10.29 19.24
CA ALA A 381 -25.94 11.05 20.25
C ALA A 381 -26.48 12.46 20.38
N LYS A 382 -26.56 12.97 21.62
CA LYS A 382 -27.01 14.34 21.88
C LYS A 382 -25.98 15.33 21.35
N VAL A 383 -26.43 16.18 20.41
CA VAL A 383 -25.61 17.25 19.84
C VAL A 383 -25.78 18.51 20.66
N LYS A 384 -24.66 19.09 21.10
CA LYS A 384 -24.63 20.33 21.86
C LYS A 384 -24.52 21.56 20.95
N LYS A 385 -23.83 21.41 19.81
CA LYS A 385 -23.51 22.52 18.90
C LYS A 385 -23.22 21.98 17.51
N ALA A 386 -23.72 22.64 16.49
CA ALA A 386 -23.32 22.44 15.10
C ALA A 386 -22.71 23.75 14.57
N ILE A 387 -21.57 23.63 13.88
CA ILE A 387 -20.86 24.79 13.31
C ILE A 387 -20.27 24.42 11.95
N GLN A 388 -20.16 25.39 11.07
CA GLN A 388 -19.36 25.28 9.85
C GLN A 388 -17.87 25.26 10.23
N PHE A 389 -17.11 24.31 9.66
CA PHE A 389 -15.76 24.00 10.16
C PHE A 389 -14.79 25.18 10.05
N ILE A 390 -14.74 25.87 8.91
CA ILE A 390 -13.78 26.96 8.68
C ILE A 390 -14.22 28.27 9.32
N SER A 391 -15.42 28.74 8.98
CA SER A 391 -15.92 30.03 9.45
C SER A 391 -16.31 30.03 10.93
N LYS A 392 -16.47 28.85 11.53
CA LYS A 392 -17.02 28.65 12.89
C LYS A 392 -18.42 29.21 13.06
N THR A 393 -19.09 29.51 11.97
CA THR A 393 -20.49 30.02 12.00
C THR A 393 -21.40 28.93 12.56
N PRO A 394 -22.26 29.28 13.54
CA PRO A 394 -23.28 28.35 14.02
C PRO A 394 -24.24 27.92 12.92
N LEU A 395 -24.60 26.65 12.92
CA LEU A 395 -25.60 26.08 12.03
C LEU A 395 -26.86 25.77 12.84
N SER A 396 -28.03 26.11 12.28
CA SER A 396 -29.32 25.71 12.85
C SER A 396 -29.51 24.21 12.69
N PHE A 397 -29.98 23.56 13.75
CA PHE A 397 -30.34 22.15 13.69
C PHE A 397 -31.51 21.84 14.60
N LYS A 398 -32.25 20.80 14.26
CA LYS A 398 -33.32 20.24 15.09
C LYS A 398 -32.96 18.79 15.39
N GLN A 399 -32.91 18.44 16.67
CA GLN A 399 -32.64 17.08 17.08
C GLN A 399 -33.94 16.34 17.37
N GLU A 400 -34.12 15.25 16.67
CA GLU A 400 -35.21 14.30 16.86
C GLU A 400 -34.69 13.04 17.58
N LYS A 401 -35.60 12.09 17.86
CA LYS A 401 -35.24 10.81 18.53
C LYS A 401 -34.21 10.00 17.80
N ASP A 402 -34.27 10.00 16.47
CA ASP A 402 -33.48 9.12 15.62
C ASP A 402 -32.40 9.85 14.79
N GLY A 403 -32.30 11.16 14.89
CA GLY A 403 -31.33 11.94 14.11
C GLY A 403 -31.40 13.45 14.33
N ILE A 404 -30.70 14.14 13.47
CA ILE A 404 -30.61 15.61 13.43
C ILE A 404 -30.99 16.07 12.04
#